data_60008bd57ac8298fc367691148c4f6da
#
_entry.id   60008bd57ac8298fc367691148c4f6da
#
_cell.length_a   1.000
_cell.length_b   1.000
_cell.length_c   1.000
_cell.angle_alpha   90.00
_cell.angle_beta   90.00
_cell.angle_gamma   90.00
#
_symmetry.space_group_name_H-M   'P 1'
#
loop_
_entity.id
_entity.type
_entity.pdbx_description
1 polymer ?
#
loop_
_entity_poly.entity_id
_entity_poly.type
_entity_poly.pdbx_seq_one_letter_code
_entity_poly.pdbx_strand_id
1 'polypeptide(L)'
;FNPNWKPIPSEIDQDIPVVYITTEKGAAITSKEEYVRGYISISDKKGRYSDVKLLESPMGIRGRGNTTWEYDKKPYKIKLDEKQKVLGMDKNKDWVLLANYCDKSLMRNIVAMEISRKLEFSWTIDMIPVEVYINDVYQGVYNICQHKEVANHRVEIAEDELLFELDKSMDEPVHFRSEVCKIPVNFSHPELPSAEVTKYAKDYFRDFETALYSDDFASPEKGYAKYIDVDSFIKYYIIQELSYNIDGKCCKSTFLTKQKDKKMEMYFVWDFDLAFGNCNYFGKYYNLDNGPTGFHTRDYLSDYTSGGVNYGNYGKGWYFRLFQDPAFVAKVKA
;
A
#
# COMPACT_ATOMS: atom_id res chain seq x y z
N PHE A 1 -11.85 28.49 -15.33
CA PHE A 1 -10.89 29.41 -14.70
C PHE A 1 -11.30 29.61 -13.23
N ASN A 2 -10.40 29.29 -12.29
CA ASN A 2 -10.64 29.55 -10.88
C ASN A 2 -10.07 30.92 -10.54
N PRO A 3 -10.89 31.93 -10.16
CA PRO A 3 -10.40 33.29 -9.85
C PRO A 3 -9.48 33.35 -8.62
N ASN A 4 -9.39 32.29 -7.83
CA ASN A 4 -8.52 32.17 -6.66
C ASN A 4 -7.21 31.44 -6.96
N TRP A 5 -7.02 30.96 -8.19
CA TRP A 5 -5.77 30.29 -8.56
C TRP A 5 -4.60 31.27 -8.57
N LYS A 6 -3.49 30.82 -8.04
CA LYS A 6 -2.22 31.56 -8.06
C LYS A 6 -1.14 30.71 -8.75
N PRO A 7 -0.32 31.31 -9.61
CA PRO A 7 0.85 30.64 -10.16
C PRO A 7 1.88 30.36 -9.06
N ILE A 8 2.77 29.41 -9.30
CA ILE A 8 3.90 29.15 -8.41
C ILE A 8 4.77 30.42 -8.38
N PRO A 9 5.03 30.99 -7.20
CA PRO A 9 5.92 32.17 -7.07
C PRO A 9 7.29 31.90 -7.67
N SER A 10 7.83 32.88 -8.40
CA SER A 10 9.10 32.73 -9.14
C SER A 10 10.33 32.57 -8.24
N GLU A 11 10.26 33.06 -7.01
CA GLU A 11 11.29 33.01 -5.98
C GLU A 11 11.45 31.63 -5.33
N ILE A 12 10.49 30.71 -5.53
CA ILE A 12 10.60 29.35 -5.00
C ILE A 12 11.69 28.60 -5.77
N ASP A 13 12.71 28.15 -5.05
CA ASP A 13 13.71 27.24 -5.60
C ASP A 13 13.04 25.88 -5.92
N GLN A 14 13.40 25.29 -7.04
CA GLN A 14 12.77 24.07 -7.56
C GLN A 14 13.84 23.01 -7.86
N ASP A 15 14.65 22.68 -6.86
CA ASP A 15 15.61 21.59 -6.99
C ASP A 15 14.94 20.22 -7.17
N ILE A 16 13.80 20.02 -6.50
CA ILE A 16 12.85 18.94 -6.78
C ILE A 16 11.53 19.53 -7.26
N PRO A 17 10.63 18.75 -7.89
CA PRO A 17 9.35 19.29 -8.34
C PRO A 17 8.53 19.91 -7.22
N VAL A 18 7.76 20.92 -7.56
CA VAL A 18 6.90 21.65 -6.63
C VAL A 18 5.44 21.38 -6.94
N VAL A 19 4.68 21.06 -5.93
CA VAL A 19 3.21 20.97 -5.93
C VAL A 19 2.67 22.19 -5.19
N TYR A 20 1.95 23.05 -5.89
CA TYR A 20 1.36 24.27 -5.36
C TYR A 20 -0.17 24.19 -5.45
N ILE A 21 -0.84 24.19 -4.30
CA ILE A 21 -2.28 24.01 -4.17
C ILE A 21 -2.90 25.29 -3.64
N THR A 22 -3.94 25.76 -4.32
CA THR A 22 -4.81 26.83 -3.85
C THR A 22 -6.22 26.30 -3.68
N THR A 23 -6.74 26.28 -2.45
CA THR A 23 -8.13 25.90 -2.19
C THR A 23 -9.09 27.07 -2.43
N GLU A 24 -10.32 26.80 -2.77
CA GLU A 24 -11.32 27.85 -2.94
C GLU A 24 -11.49 28.65 -1.64
N LYS A 25 -11.35 29.99 -1.77
CA LYS A 25 -11.44 30.94 -0.64
C LYS A 25 -10.47 30.64 0.50
N GLY A 26 -9.37 29.93 0.23
CA GLY A 26 -8.41 29.54 1.28
C GLY A 26 -8.97 28.52 2.28
N ALA A 27 -9.96 27.73 1.89
CA ALA A 27 -10.62 26.77 2.77
C ALA A 27 -9.62 25.75 3.34
N ALA A 28 -9.73 25.48 4.63
CA ALA A 28 -8.91 24.45 5.29
C ALA A 28 -9.35 23.04 4.90
N ILE A 29 -8.39 22.10 4.83
CA ILE A 29 -8.64 20.69 4.52
C ILE A 29 -8.75 19.95 5.85
N THR A 30 -9.96 19.66 6.28
CA THR A 30 -10.24 19.12 7.63
C THR A 30 -10.92 17.75 7.61
N SER A 31 -11.33 17.26 6.44
CA SER A 31 -12.06 15.99 6.30
C SER A 31 -11.28 14.96 5.48
N LYS A 32 -11.45 13.68 5.81
CA LYS A 32 -11.01 12.54 4.99
C LYS A 32 -12.09 12.10 3.99
N GLU A 33 -13.31 12.56 4.13
CA GLU A 33 -14.46 12.16 3.32
C GLU A 33 -14.79 13.21 2.26
N GLU A 34 -14.83 14.48 2.66
CA GLU A 34 -15.26 15.57 1.81
C GLU A 34 -14.07 16.24 1.11
N TYR A 35 -14.21 16.43 -0.21
CA TYR A 35 -13.24 17.15 -1.00
C TYR A 35 -13.44 18.65 -0.91
N VAL A 36 -12.38 19.36 -0.57
CA VAL A 36 -12.28 20.81 -0.76
C VAL A 36 -11.89 21.07 -2.22
N ARG A 37 -12.65 21.90 -2.90
CA ARG A 37 -12.34 22.32 -4.29
C ARG A 37 -11.14 23.25 -4.30
N GLY A 38 -10.36 23.17 -5.37
CA GLY A 38 -9.21 24.01 -5.55
C GLY A 38 -8.55 23.85 -6.90
N TYR A 39 -7.34 24.36 -6.96
CA TYR A 39 -6.51 24.31 -8.14
C TYR A 39 -5.11 23.82 -7.76
N ILE A 40 -4.50 23.02 -8.62
CA ILE A 40 -3.15 22.51 -8.42
C ILE A 40 -2.26 22.93 -9.58
N SER A 41 -1.05 23.39 -9.27
CA SER A 41 0.05 23.53 -10.20
C SER A 41 1.19 22.62 -9.79
N ILE A 42 1.69 21.81 -10.72
CA ILE A 42 2.81 20.91 -10.51
C ILE A 42 3.92 21.31 -11.49
N SER A 43 5.06 21.71 -10.95
CA SER A 43 6.21 22.16 -11.76
C SER A 43 7.40 21.23 -11.61
N ASP A 44 7.94 20.80 -12.75
CA ASP A 44 9.24 20.13 -12.86
C ASP A 44 10.18 21.03 -13.70
N LYS A 45 10.59 22.16 -13.16
CA LYS A 45 11.37 23.16 -13.88
C LYS A 45 12.68 22.61 -14.47
N LYS A 46 13.29 21.63 -13.78
CA LYS A 46 14.52 20.97 -14.24
C LYS A 46 14.28 19.83 -15.22
N GLY A 47 13.02 19.40 -15.40
CA GLY A 47 12.66 18.31 -16.32
C GLY A 47 13.25 16.94 -15.93
N ARG A 48 13.32 16.64 -14.64
CA ARG A 48 13.89 15.37 -14.15
C ARG A 48 12.97 14.17 -14.35
N TYR A 49 11.66 14.42 -14.30
CA TYR A 49 10.64 13.39 -14.30
C TYR A 49 9.70 13.50 -15.50
N SER A 50 9.59 14.68 -16.11
CA SER A 50 8.63 14.92 -17.18
C SER A 50 9.13 15.97 -18.16
N ASP A 51 8.82 15.79 -19.45
CA ASP A 51 8.97 16.83 -20.48
C ASP A 51 7.95 17.97 -20.31
N VAL A 52 6.86 17.70 -19.58
CA VAL A 52 5.86 18.70 -19.20
C VAL A 52 6.34 19.42 -17.95
N LYS A 53 6.92 20.61 -18.16
CA LYS A 53 7.51 21.40 -17.07
C LYS A 53 6.51 22.00 -16.11
N LEU A 54 5.26 22.17 -16.52
CA LEU A 54 4.18 22.72 -15.71
C LEU A 54 2.86 22.03 -16.05
N LEU A 55 2.23 21.44 -15.05
CA LEU A 55 0.86 20.94 -15.12
C LEU A 55 -0.03 21.84 -14.27
N GLU A 56 -1.18 22.23 -14.78
CA GLU A 56 -2.18 23.02 -14.08
C GLU A 56 -3.57 22.38 -14.25
N SER A 57 -4.30 22.23 -13.15
CA SER A 57 -5.61 21.58 -13.17
C SER A 57 -6.52 22.04 -12.04
N PRO A 58 -7.82 22.21 -12.31
CA PRO A 58 -8.82 22.17 -11.22
C PRO A 58 -8.80 20.78 -10.57
N MET A 59 -9.05 20.74 -9.25
CA MET A 59 -9.03 19.49 -8.50
C MET A 59 -9.86 19.57 -7.22
N GLY A 60 -10.11 18.42 -6.61
CA GLY A 60 -10.49 18.28 -5.22
C GLY A 60 -9.33 17.74 -4.38
N ILE A 61 -9.22 18.19 -3.14
CA ILE A 61 -8.26 17.70 -2.16
C ILE A 61 -8.96 17.34 -0.86
N ARG A 62 -8.58 16.22 -0.24
CA ARG A 62 -9.06 15.80 1.08
C ARG A 62 -7.96 15.14 1.88
N GLY A 63 -8.15 14.99 3.17
CA GLY A 63 -7.30 14.17 4.01
C GLY A 63 -7.34 12.69 3.64
N ARG A 64 -6.34 11.94 4.10
CA ARG A 64 -6.28 10.48 3.98
C ARG A 64 -5.48 9.84 5.12
N GLY A 65 -5.53 8.52 5.17
CA GLY A 65 -4.80 7.71 6.14
C GLY A 65 -5.55 7.54 7.46
N ASN A 66 -5.09 6.61 8.27
CA ASN A 66 -5.63 6.33 9.59
C ASN A 66 -4.80 7.08 10.63
N THR A 67 -3.82 6.45 11.24
CA THR A 67 -2.92 7.07 12.22
C THR A 67 -2.18 8.30 11.65
N THR A 68 -1.80 8.26 10.37
CA THR A 68 -1.09 9.37 9.72
C THR A 68 -1.89 10.66 9.61
N TRP A 69 -3.24 10.58 9.63
CA TRP A 69 -4.09 11.75 9.66
C TRP A 69 -4.06 12.49 11.00
N GLU A 70 -3.70 11.81 12.07
CA GLU A 70 -3.61 12.40 13.40
C GLU A 70 -2.32 13.24 13.62
N TYR A 71 -1.31 13.07 12.76
CA TYR A 71 -0.05 13.80 12.86
C TYR A 71 -0.16 15.26 12.40
N ASP A 72 0.77 16.11 12.81
CA ASP A 72 0.80 17.53 12.44
C ASP A 72 0.95 17.73 10.93
N LYS A 73 1.82 16.96 10.28
CA LYS A 73 1.98 16.96 8.83
C LYS A 73 1.04 15.95 8.20
N LYS A 74 -0.01 16.46 7.54
CA LYS A 74 -1.13 15.66 7.03
C LYS A 74 -0.85 15.07 5.65
N PRO A 75 -1.20 13.79 5.41
CA PRO A 75 -1.24 13.25 4.05
C PRO A 75 -2.57 13.59 3.35
N TYR A 76 -2.54 13.70 2.01
CA TYR A 76 -3.70 14.11 1.24
C TYR A 76 -4.00 13.15 0.09
N LYS A 77 -5.27 13.08 -0.32
CA LYS A 77 -5.73 12.54 -1.58
C LYS A 77 -6.15 13.69 -2.49
N ILE A 78 -5.67 13.66 -3.73
CA ILE A 78 -5.97 14.63 -4.78
C ILE A 78 -6.79 13.92 -5.85
N LYS A 79 -7.82 14.58 -6.35
CA LYS A 79 -8.60 14.13 -7.49
C LYS A 79 -8.66 15.24 -8.52
N LEU A 80 -7.94 15.06 -9.62
CA LEU A 80 -7.97 15.98 -10.76
C LEU A 80 -9.33 15.89 -11.47
N ASP A 81 -9.79 16.98 -12.06
CA ASP A 81 -11.04 16.98 -12.82
C ASP A 81 -10.92 16.12 -14.08
N GLU A 82 -9.74 16.11 -14.71
CA GLU A 82 -9.43 15.30 -15.87
C GLU A 82 -8.25 14.37 -15.65
N LYS A 83 -8.22 13.24 -16.37
CA LYS A 83 -7.06 12.31 -16.33
C LYS A 83 -5.84 12.97 -16.96
N GLN A 84 -4.80 13.18 -16.17
CA GLN A 84 -3.54 13.77 -16.63
C GLN A 84 -2.34 12.94 -16.21
N LYS A 85 -1.23 13.04 -16.96
CA LYS A 85 0.08 12.57 -16.54
C LYS A 85 0.64 13.52 -15.49
N VAL A 86 1.09 12.99 -14.37
CA VAL A 86 1.74 13.78 -13.32
C VAL A 86 3.20 13.36 -13.23
N LEU A 87 4.13 14.28 -13.49
CA LEU A 87 5.59 14.03 -13.42
C LEU A 87 6.01 12.75 -14.15
N GLY A 88 5.51 12.55 -15.38
CA GLY A 88 5.82 11.36 -16.20
C GLY A 88 5.03 10.11 -15.87
N MET A 89 4.40 10.02 -14.70
CA MET A 89 3.54 8.90 -14.33
C MET A 89 2.29 8.85 -15.20
N ASP A 90 1.73 7.65 -15.40
CA ASP A 90 0.60 7.42 -16.31
C ASP A 90 -0.69 8.14 -15.91
N LYS A 91 -1.49 8.47 -16.93
CA LYS A 91 -2.69 9.29 -16.78
C LYS A 91 -3.69 8.73 -15.78
N ASN A 92 -4.01 9.50 -14.77
CA ASN A 92 -5.14 9.23 -13.87
C ASN A 92 -5.69 10.54 -13.27
N LYS A 93 -6.83 10.44 -12.57
CA LYS A 93 -7.40 11.53 -11.77
C LYS A 93 -6.94 11.48 -10.32
N ASP A 94 -6.76 10.28 -9.76
CA ASP A 94 -6.51 10.06 -8.34
C ASP A 94 -5.03 9.94 -8.02
N TRP A 95 -4.56 10.83 -7.14
CA TRP A 95 -3.17 10.93 -6.70
C TRP A 95 -3.09 11.04 -5.17
N VAL A 96 -1.94 10.70 -4.62
CA VAL A 96 -1.71 10.75 -3.17
C VAL A 96 -0.48 11.59 -2.87
N LEU A 97 -0.56 12.44 -1.85
CA LEU A 97 0.57 13.09 -1.21
C LEU A 97 0.85 12.42 0.14
N LEU A 98 1.89 11.60 0.19
CA LEU A 98 2.36 10.98 1.43
C LEU A 98 3.23 11.96 2.20
N ALA A 99 2.86 12.23 3.44
CA ALA A 99 3.53 13.21 4.28
C ALA A 99 4.90 12.76 4.80
N ASN A 100 5.15 11.45 4.86
CA ASN A 100 6.36 10.84 5.45
C ASN A 100 6.68 11.37 6.86
N TYR A 101 5.66 11.68 7.67
CA TYR A 101 5.85 12.30 8.99
C TYR A 101 6.73 11.45 9.91
N CYS A 102 6.49 10.14 9.94
CA CYS A 102 7.26 9.20 10.75
C CYS A 102 8.65 8.92 10.18
N ASP A 103 8.83 9.07 8.87
CA ASP A 103 10.09 8.80 8.19
C ASP A 103 10.94 10.07 8.03
N LYS A 104 11.86 10.30 8.96
CA LYS A 104 12.75 11.47 8.92
C LYS A 104 13.75 11.45 7.76
N SER A 105 13.97 10.30 7.13
CA SER A 105 14.79 10.20 5.92
C SER A 105 14.02 10.60 4.66
N LEU A 106 12.67 10.55 4.67
CA LEU A 106 11.76 10.76 3.55
C LEU A 106 11.94 9.75 2.40
N MET A 107 12.75 8.70 2.57
CA MET A 107 13.24 7.82 1.51
C MET A 107 12.73 6.38 1.62
N ARG A 108 12.25 5.93 2.78
CA ARG A 108 11.94 4.50 3.01
C ARG A 108 10.93 3.93 2.04
N ASN A 109 9.84 4.65 1.80
CA ASN A 109 8.85 4.25 0.80
C ASN A 109 9.45 4.20 -0.62
N ILE A 110 10.25 5.21 -1.01
CA ILE A 110 10.91 5.25 -2.34
C ILE A 110 11.86 4.05 -2.49
N VAL A 111 12.70 3.78 -1.49
CA VAL A 111 13.63 2.64 -1.51
C VAL A 111 12.87 1.32 -1.61
N ALA A 112 11.77 1.15 -0.88
CA ALA A 112 10.94 -0.03 -0.97
C ALA A 112 10.33 -0.20 -2.37
N MET A 113 9.87 0.88 -3.03
CA MET A 113 9.36 0.81 -4.40
C MET A 113 10.47 0.47 -5.40
N GLU A 114 11.70 0.95 -5.21
CA GLU A 114 12.83 0.53 -6.06
C GLU A 114 13.17 -0.95 -5.89
N ILE A 115 13.11 -1.49 -4.68
CA ILE A 115 13.26 -2.93 -4.42
C ILE A 115 12.10 -3.71 -5.07
N SER A 116 10.87 -3.24 -4.92
CA SER A 116 9.68 -3.84 -5.56
C SER A 116 9.83 -3.92 -7.08
N ARG A 117 10.34 -2.85 -7.71
CA ARG A 117 10.59 -2.82 -9.16
C ARG A 117 11.66 -3.83 -9.58
N LYS A 118 12.73 -3.96 -8.80
CA LYS A 118 13.80 -4.96 -9.05
C LYS A 118 13.33 -6.38 -8.81
N LEU A 119 12.38 -6.61 -7.93
CA LEU A 119 11.74 -7.90 -7.71
C LEU A 119 10.64 -8.20 -8.75
N GLU A 120 10.35 -7.25 -9.65
CA GLU A 120 9.37 -7.42 -10.73
C GLU A 120 7.97 -7.82 -10.20
N PHE A 121 7.44 -7.07 -9.23
CA PHE A 121 6.05 -7.18 -8.86
C PHE A 121 5.14 -6.82 -10.03
N SER A 122 3.96 -7.39 -10.11
CA SER A 122 3.00 -7.13 -11.21
C SER A 122 2.63 -5.65 -11.33
N TRP A 123 2.68 -4.93 -10.23
CA TRP A 123 2.65 -3.47 -10.21
C TRP A 123 3.55 -2.91 -9.11
N THR A 124 4.28 -1.87 -9.43
CA THR A 124 5.03 -1.08 -8.46
C THR A 124 4.55 0.36 -8.51
N ILE A 125 4.16 0.90 -7.37
CA ILE A 125 3.67 2.26 -7.25
C ILE A 125 4.81 3.25 -7.53
N ASP A 126 4.61 4.14 -8.49
CA ASP A 126 5.53 5.23 -8.72
C ASP A 126 5.36 6.33 -7.67
N MET A 127 6.50 6.76 -7.11
CA MET A 127 6.58 7.80 -6.09
C MET A 127 7.67 8.79 -6.42
N ILE A 128 7.35 10.08 -6.35
CA ILE A 128 8.27 11.17 -6.65
C ILE A 128 8.30 12.15 -5.47
N PRO A 129 9.50 12.49 -4.95
CA PRO A 129 9.60 13.52 -3.92
C PRO A 129 9.27 14.89 -4.49
N VAL A 130 8.45 15.65 -3.79
CA VAL A 130 7.99 16.98 -4.19
C VAL A 130 7.95 17.93 -3.00
N GLU A 131 8.23 19.19 -3.20
CA GLU A 131 7.89 20.24 -2.24
C GLU A 131 6.43 20.62 -2.37
N VAL A 132 5.74 20.79 -1.25
CA VAL A 132 4.30 21.08 -1.25
C VAL A 132 4.02 22.41 -0.60
N TYR A 133 3.23 23.24 -1.29
CA TYR A 133 2.64 24.48 -0.76
C TYR A 133 1.12 24.37 -0.82
N ILE A 134 0.45 24.78 0.24
CA ILE A 134 -1.01 24.87 0.30
C ILE A 134 -1.38 26.26 0.80
N ASN A 135 -2.11 27.02 -0.03
CA ASN A 135 -2.54 28.39 0.27
C ASN A 135 -1.37 29.28 0.72
N ASP A 136 -0.29 29.30 -0.09
CA ASP A 136 0.95 30.04 0.17
C ASP A 136 1.80 29.55 1.36
N VAL A 137 1.38 28.49 2.06
CA VAL A 137 2.10 27.94 3.22
C VAL A 137 2.87 26.70 2.82
N TYR A 138 4.17 26.71 3.05
CA TYR A 138 5.04 25.55 2.82
C TYR A 138 4.72 24.41 3.79
N GLN A 139 4.47 23.24 3.25
CA GLN A 139 4.11 22.02 4.00
C GLN A 139 5.30 21.04 4.15
N GLY A 140 6.42 21.30 3.51
CA GLY A 140 7.59 20.41 3.48
C GLY A 140 7.60 19.47 2.29
N VAL A 141 8.52 18.51 2.30
CA VAL A 141 8.68 17.51 1.26
C VAL A 141 7.72 16.36 1.46
N TYR A 142 6.98 16.01 0.41
CA TYR A 142 6.06 14.87 0.32
C TYR A 142 6.52 13.91 -0.77
N ASN A 143 5.95 12.72 -0.80
CA ASN A 143 5.98 11.89 -2.01
C ASN A 143 4.62 12.00 -2.70
N ILE A 144 4.59 12.54 -3.94
CA ILE A 144 3.42 12.37 -4.80
C ILE A 144 3.49 10.99 -5.44
N CYS A 145 2.40 10.23 -5.38
CA CYS A 145 2.38 8.88 -5.90
C CYS A 145 1.02 8.49 -6.47
N GLN A 146 1.02 7.38 -7.20
CA GLN A 146 -0.18 6.75 -7.71
C GLN A 146 -1.07 6.28 -6.54
N HIS A 147 -2.38 6.38 -6.72
CA HIS A 147 -3.35 5.82 -5.79
C HIS A 147 -3.50 4.31 -6.00
N LYS A 148 -3.60 3.54 -4.92
CA LYS A 148 -3.86 2.09 -4.96
C LYS A 148 -5.33 1.85 -5.34
N GLU A 149 -5.57 1.54 -6.59
CA GLU A 149 -6.91 1.30 -7.14
C GLU A 149 -6.85 0.41 -8.37
N VAL A 150 -7.96 -0.23 -8.70
CA VAL A 150 -8.14 -0.97 -9.95
C VAL A 150 -8.32 0.04 -11.08
N ALA A 151 -7.32 0.16 -11.93
CA ALA A 151 -7.30 1.07 -13.08
C ALA A 151 -6.16 0.70 -14.04
N ASN A 152 -6.23 1.21 -15.28
CA ASN A 152 -5.12 1.09 -16.23
C ASN A 152 -3.84 1.69 -15.66
N HIS A 153 -2.72 1.00 -15.83
CA HIS A 153 -1.39 1.36 -15.32
C HIS A 153 -1.31 1.43 -13.78
N ARG A 154 -2.20 0.70 -13.09
CA ARG A 154 -2.21 0.50 -11.66
C ARG A 154 -2.49 -0.98 -11.35
N VAL A 155 -3.49 -1.30 -10.58
CA VAL A 155 -3.92 -2.69 -10.44
C VAL A 155 -4.75 -3.06 -11.66
N GLU A 156 -4.13 -3.74 -12.63
CA GLU A 156 -4.76 -4.11 -13.91
C GLU A 156 -5.44 -5.47 -13.81
N ILE A 157 -6.62 -5.48 -13.21
CA ILE A 157 -7.51 -6.64 -13.16
C ILE A 157 -8.87 -6.27 -13.77
N ALA A 158 -9.66 -7.26 -14.19
CA ALA A 158 -11.00 -7.04 -14.72
C ALA A 158 -11.97 -6.58 -13.61
N GLU A 159 -13.08 -5.97 -14.01
CA GLU A 159 -14.08 -5.42 -13.08
C GLU A 159 -14.71 -6.49 -12.17
N ASP A 160 -14.78 -7.74 -12.64
CA ASP A 160 -15.30 -8.90 -11.91
C ASP A 160 -14.21 -9.71 -11.18
N GLU A 161 -12.96 -9.25 -11.20
CA GLU A 161 -11.85 -9.86 -10.48
C GLU A 161 -11.62 -9.18 -9.12
N LEU A 162 -10.83 -9.80 -8.25
CA LEU A 162 -10.78 -9.44 -6.83
C LEU A 162 -9.42 -8.85 -6.44
N LEU A 163 -9.46 -7.74 -5.71
CA LEU A 163 -8.35 -7.17 -4.97
C LEU A 163 -8.68 -7.23 -3.48
N PHE A 164 -7.79 -7.83 -2.71
CA PHE A 164 -7.91 -7.91 -1.26
C PHE A 164 -6.81 -7.09 -0.59
N GLU A 165 -7.14 -6.52 0.55
CA GLU A 165 -6.18 -6.00 1.52
C GLU A 165 -6.23 -6.84 2.81
N LEU A 166 -5.10 -7.39 3.21
CA LEU A 166 -4.98 -8.01 4.53
C LEU A 166 -4.66 -6.91 5.52
N ASP A 167 -5.69 -6.49 6.27
CA ASP A 167 -5.57 -5.46 7.30
C ASP A 167 -6.44 -5.79 8.50
N LYS A 168 -5.81 -5.83 9.68
CA LYS A 168 -6.47 -6.15 10.95
C LYS A 168 -7.45 -5.08 11.43
N SER A 169 -7.41 -3.88 10.87
CA SER A 169 -8.38 -2.81 11.14
C SER A 169 -9.79 -3.23 10.71
N MET A 170 -9.88 -4.02 9.62
CA MET A 170 -11.15 -4.54 9.09
C MET A 170 -12.19 -3.43 8.94
N ASP A 171 -11.78 -2.28 8.38
CA ASP A 171 -12.56 -1.06 8.24
C ASP A 171 -13.25 -0.92 6.87
N GLU A 172 -12.98 -1.84 5.94
CA GLU A 172 -13.72 -1.89 4.68
C GLU A 172 -15.15 -2.43 4.89
N PRO A 173 -16.13 -2.00 4.08
CA PRO A 173 -17.54 -2.38 4.23
C PRO A 173 -17.77 -3.90 4.25
N VAL A 174 -17.01 -4.63 3.44
CA VAL A 174 -17.06 -6.10 3.41
C VAL A 174 -15.69 -6.67 3.72
N HIS A 175 -15.65 -7.42 4.80
CA HIS A 175 -14.43 -8.07 5.29
C HIS A 175 -14.76 -9.41 5.99
N PHE A 176 -13.73 -10.22 6.20
CA PHE A 176 -13.84 -11.46 6.97
C PHE A 176 -12.47 -11.89 7.53
N ARG A 177 -12.50 -12.83 8.48
CA ARG A 177 -11.29 -13.57 8.84
C ARG A 177 -11.30 -14.93 8.18
N SER A 178 -10.15 -15.34 7.62
CA SER A 178 -9.99 -16.68 7.06
C SER A 178 -10.26 -17.76 8.13
N GLU A 179 -10.74 -18.92 7.70
CA GLU A 179 -11.23 -19.92 8.66
C GLU A 179 -10.11 -20.64 9.42
N VAL A 180 -8.98 -20.90 8.78
CA VAL A 180 -7.90 -21.73 9.35
C VAL A 180 -6.85 -20.88 10.03
N CYS A 181 -6.32 -19.86 9.38
CA CYS A 181 -5.24 -19.00 9.91
C CYS A 181 -5.72 -17.71 10.55
N LYS A 182 -7.02 -17.40 10.47
CA LYS A 182 -7.63 -16.15 11.01
C LYS A 182 -7.02 -14.86 10.44
N ILE A 183 -6.48 -14.92 9.22
CA ILE A 183 -5.97 -13.76 8.51
C ILE A 183 -7.10 -12.77 8.25
N PRO A 184 -6.91 -11.47 8.54
CA PRO A 184 -7.92 -10.46 8.26
C PRO A 184 -7.93 -10.13 6.77
N VAL A 185 -9.07 -10.28 6.11
CA VAL A 185 -9.25 -10.06 4.68
C VAL A 185 -10.31 -9.01 4.45
N ASN A 186 -9.96 -7.92 3.79
CA ASN A 186 -10.84 -6.86 3.37
C ASN A 186 -10.99 -6.88 1.85
N PHE A 187 -12.18 -6.57 1.33
CA PHE A 187 -12.37 -6.37 -0.10
C PHE A 187 -12.00 -4.93 -0.47
N SER A 188 -10.91 -4.75 -1.21
CA SER A 188 -10.55 -3.45 -1.80
C SER A 188 -11.18 -3.27 -3.19
N HIS A 189 -11.48 -4.38 -3.89
CA HIS A 189 -12.25 -4.36 -5.13
C HIS A 189 -12.93 -5.74 -5.35
N PRO A 190 -14.22 -5.74 -5.71
CA PRO A 190 -15.15 -4.61 -5.56
C PRO A 190 -15.38 -4.28 -4.07
N GLU A 191 -15.61 -3.00 -3.72
CA GLU A 191 -15.88 -2.59 -2.33
C GLU A 191 -17.13 -3.26 -1.75
N LEU A 192 -18.13 -3.48 -2.59
CA LEU A 192 -19.41 -4.11 -2.23
C LEU A 192 -19.64 -5.36 -3.09
N PRO A 193 -18.92 -6.46 -2.82
CA PRO A 193 -19.11 -7.72 -3.54
C PRO A 193 -20.49 -8.33 -3.25
N SER A 194 -21.02 -9.08 -4.21
CA SER A 194 -22.23 -9.89 -3.97
C SER A 194 -22.00 -10.97 -2.90
N ALA A 195 -23.07 -11.51 -2.34
CA ALA A 195 -22.99 -12.62 -1.40
C ALA A 195 -22.30 -13.86 -2.02
N GLU A 196 -22.50 -14.09 -3.31
CA GLU A 196 -21.86 -15.18 -4.06
C GLU A 196 -20.35 -14.95 -4.18
N VAL A 197 -19.92 -13.75 -4.57
CA VAL A 197 -18.51 -13.38 -4.64
C VAL A 197 -17.84 -13.44 -3.27
N THR A 198 -18.53 -12.96 -2.24
CA THR A 198 -18.03 -13.05 -0.85
C THR A 198 -17.86 -14.51 -0.41
N LYS A 199 -18.83 -15.37 -0.73
CA LYS A 199 -18.74 -16.82 -0.45
C LYS A 199 -17.58 -17.45 -1.20
N TYR A 200 -17.44 -17.17 -2.48
CA TYR A 200 -16.32 -17.66 -3.29
C TYR A 200 -14.96 -17.28 -2.68
N ALA A 201 -14.79 -16.04 -2.29
CA ALA A 201 -13.55 -15.59 -1.66
C ALA A 201 -13.27 -16.35 -0.36
N LYS A 202 -14.25 -16.44 0.53
CA LYS A 202 -14.12 -17.21 1.80
C LYS A 202 -13.76 -18.67 1.57
N ASP A 203 -14.42 -19.32 0.61
CA ASP A 203 -14.13 -20.71 0.24
C ASP A 203 -12.72 -20.86 -0.31
N TYR A 204 -12.27 -19.92 -1.17
CA TYR A 204 -10.93 -19.95 -1.75
C TYR A 204 -9.83 -19.82 -0.68
N PHE A 205 -9.96 -18.87 0.25
CA PHE A 205 -9.02 -18.71 1.37
C PHE A 205 -9.02 -19.96 2.28
N ARG A 206 -10.20 -20.52 2.61
CA ARG A 206 -10.33 -21.76 3.39
C ARG A 206 -9.63 -22.92 2.70
N ASP A 207 -9.88 -23.11 1.40
CA ASP A 207 -9.33 -24.23 0.64
C ASP A 207 -7.80 -24.10 0.49
N PHE A 208 -7.29 -22.87 0.25
CA PHE A 208 -5.85 -22.59 0.28
C PHE A 208 -5.22 -22.92 1.63
N GLU A 209 -5.77 -22.42 2.71
CA GLU A 209 -5.22 -22.62 4.05
C GLU A 209 -5.36 -24.08 4.51
N THR A 210 -6.42 -24.76 4.12
CA THR A 210 -6.59 -26.20 4.36
C THR A 210 -5.52 -27.01 3.64
N ALA A 211 -5.26 -26.69 2.36
CA ALA A 211 -4.18 -27.31 1.60
C ALA A 211 -2.81 -27.02 2.19
N LEU A 212 -2.57 -25.77 2.60
CA LEU A 212 -1.30 -25.34 3.23
C LEU A 212 -1.02 -26.09 4.54
N TYR A 213 -2.04 -26.44 5.32
CA TYR A 213 -1.91 -27.14 6.60
C TYR A 213 -2.23 -28.64 6.54
N SER A 214 -2.41 -29.19 5.34
CA SER A 214 -2.55 -30.65 5.13
C SER A 214 -1.21 -31.38 5.21
N ASP A 215 -1.26 -32.71 5.24
CA ASP A 215 -0.08 -33.57 5.16
C ASP A 215 0.57 -33.47 3.77
N ASP A 216 -0.25 -33.25 2.71
CA ASP A 216 0.18 -33.11 1.33
C ASP A 216 0.55 -31.66 0.95
N PHE A 217 0.82 -30.75 1.92
CA PHE A 217 0.95 -29.30 1.70
C PHE A 217 2.00 -28.93 0.65
N ALA A 218 3.07 -29.68 0.53
CA ALA A 218 4.15 -29.46 -0.44
C ALA A 218 3.88 -30.11 -1.82
N SER A 219 2.75 -30.83 -1.97
CA SER A 219 2.39 -31.44 -3.27
C SER A 219 2.03 -30.34 -4.29
N PRO A 220 2.60 -30.39 -5.53
CA PRO A 220 2.23 -29.42 -6.58
C PRO A 220 0.75 -29.44 -6.97
N GLU A 221 0.09 -30.62 -6.89
CA GLU A 221 -1.30 -30.80 -7.31
C GLU A 221 -2.30 -30.61 -6.17
N LYS A 222 -1.93 -30.95 -4.93
CA LYS A 222 -2.84 -30.95 -3.78
C LYS A 222 -2.55 -29.87 -2.75
N GLY A 223 -1.29 -29.43 -2.68
CA GLY A 223 -0.80 -28.48 -1.69
C GLY A 223 -1.07 -27.02 -2.05
N TYR A 224 -0.39 -26.15 -1.33
CA TYR A 224 -0.54 -24.69 -1.43
C TYR A 224 -0.26 -24.13 -2.84
N ALA A 225 0.67 -24.76 -3.58
CA ALA A 225 1.07 -24.33 -4.92
C ALA A 225 -0.06 -24.40 -5.97
N LYS A 226 -1.14 -25.12 -5.66
CA LYS A 226 -2.37 -25.11 -6.47
C LYS A 226 -3.10 -23.76 -6.40
N TYR A 227 -3.00 -23.04 -5.29
CA TYR A 227 -3.82 -21.87 -4.97
C TYR A 227 -3.09 -20.54 -5.10
N ILE A 228 -1.80 -20.51 -4.85
CA ILE A 228 -1.01 -19.27 -4.85
C ILE A 228 0.02 -19.23 -5.96
N ASP A 229 0.31 -18.05 -6.46
CA ASP A 229 1.52 -17.77 -7.24
C ASP A 229 2.72 -17.74 -6.27
N VAL A 230 3.47 -18.84 -6.27
CA VAL A 230 4.56 -19.06 -5.30
C VAL A 230 5.65 -18.01 -5.46
N ASP A 231 5.94 -17.59 -6.68
CA ASP A 231 7.02 -16.62 -6.94
C ASP A 231 6.65 -15.23 -6.44
N SER A 232 5.38 -14.83 -6.55
CA SER A 232 4.89 -13.56 -5.96
C SER A 232 4.96 -13.57 -4.43
N PHE A 233 4.64 -14.69 -3.80
CA PHE A 233 4.78 -14.86 -2.34
C PHE A 233 6.24 -14.81 -1.89
N ILE A 234 7.17 -15.35 -2.68
CA ILE A 234 8.60 -15.24 -2.42
C ILE A 234 9.08 -13.79 -2.53
N LYS A 235 8.72 -13.07 -3.60
CA LYS A 235 9.03 -11.65 -3.77
C LYS A 235 8.54 -10.81 -2.59
N TYR A 236 7.29 -11.05 -2.18
CA TYR A 236 6.71 -10.39 -1.01
C TYR A 236 7.51 -10.69 0.26
N TYR A 237 7.83 -11.96 0.52
CA TYR A 237 8.66 -12.35 1.67
C TYR A 237 10.00 -11.63 1.67
N ILE A 238 10.70 -11.61 0.53
CA ILE A 238 12.03 -11.02 0.43
C ILE A 238 12.00 -9.54 0.82
N ILE A 239 11.07 -8.76 0.25
CA ILE A 239 11.04 -7.32 0.55
C ILE A 239 10.62 -7.04 1.99
N GLN A 240 9.64 -7.79 2.53
CA GLN A 240 9.18 -7.60 3.90
C GLN A 240 10.25 -7.97 4.92
N GLU A 241 10.96 -9.08 4.69
CA GLU A 241 12.02 -9.53 5.59
C GLU A 241 13.25 -8.63 5.50
N LEU A 242 13.70 -8.27 4.27
CA LEU A 242 14.84 -7.39 4.05
C LEU A 242 14.64 -6.01 4.69
N SER A 243 13.44 -5.47 4.57
CA SER A 243 13.10 -4.16 5.14
C SER A 243 12.71 -4.22 6.61
N TYR A 244 12.50 -5.42 7.14
CA TYR A 244 11.96 -5.65 8.47
C TYR A 244 10.68 -4.83 8.71
N ASN A 245 9.75 -4.90 7.75
CA ASN A 245 8.51 -4.12 7.78
C ASN A 245 7.53 -4.73 8.78
N ILE A 246 7.29 -4.05 9.87
CA ILE A 246 6.43 -4.53 10.96
C ILE A 246 4.96 -4.66 10.58
N ASP A 247 4.51 -3.88 9.62
CA ASP A 247 3.12 -3.90 9.15
C ASP A 247 2.90 -4.94 8.03
N GLY A 248 3.93 -5.29 7.30
CA GLY A 248 3.85 -6.12 6.10
C GLY A 248 3.85 -7.64 6.29
N LYS A 249 3.26 -8.18 7.37
CA LYS A 249 3.29 -9.62 7.68
C LYS A 249 1.92 -10.30 7.54
N CYS A 250 1.23 -10.06 6.42
CA CYS A 250 -0.11 -10.59 6.15
C CYS A 250 -1.19 -10.15 7.18
N CYS A 251 -1.00 -9.03 7.82
CA CYS A 251 -1.95 -8.50 8.80
C CYS A 251 -2.23 -7.02 8.67
N LYS A 252 -1.48 -6.31 7.81
CA LYS A 252 -1.67 -4.91 7.50
C LYS A 252 -1.03 -4.56 6.17
N SER A 253 -1.64 -3.67 5.41
CA SER A 253 -1.10 -3.12 4.14
C SER A 253 -0.55 -4.18 3.17
N THR A 254 -1.19 -5.36 3.10
CA THR A 254 -0.79 -6.48 2.24
C THR A 254 -1.85 -6.69 1.16
N PHE A 255 -1.45 -6.63 -0.11
CA PHE A 255 -2.38 -6.62 -1.24
C PHE A 255 -2.25 -7.84 -2.13
N LEU A 256 -3.38 -8.53 -2.32
CA LEU A 256 -3.47 -9.73 -3.14
C LEU A 256 -4.55 -9.57 -4.20
N THR A 257 -4.31 -10.15 -5.37
CA THR A 257 -5.34 -10.30 -6.39
C THR A 257 -5.76 -11.75 -6.52
N LYS A 258 -7.03 -11.95 -6.88
CA LYS A 258 -7.53 -13.23 -7.37
C LYS A 258 -8.25 -12.99 -8.68
N GLN A 259 -7.52 -13.20 -9.76
CA GLN A 259 -8.02 -13.16 -11.12
C GLN A 259 -8.67 -14.50 -11.49
N LYS A 260 -9.62 -14.47 -12.44
CA LYS A 260 -10.50 -15.60 -12.75
C LYS A 260 -9.77 -16.93 -12.94
N ASP A 261 -8.83 -16.99 -13.87
CA ASP A 261 -8.11 -18.21 -14.23
C ASP A 261 -6.67 -18.23 -13.70
N LYS A 262 -6.36 -17.33 -12.75
CA LYS A 262 -5.05 -17.26 -12.12
C LYS A 262 -5.11 -17.66 -10.64
N LYS A 263 -3.96 -18.02 -10.12
CA LYS A 263 -3.75 -18.25 -8.69
C LYS A 263 -3.76 -16.90 -7.95
N MET A 264 -3.96 -16.94 -6.65
CA MET A 264 -3.87 -15.77 -5.80
C MET A 264 -2.42 -15.25 -5.80
N GLU A 265 -2.25 -13.94 -5.98
CA GLU A 265 -0.97 -13.29 -6.21
C GLU A 265 -0.76 -12.15 -5.22
N MET A 266 0.44 -12.03 -4.62
CA MET A 266 0.91 -10.83 -3.96
C MET A 266 1.23 -9.80 -5.04
N TYR A 267 0.35 -8.84 -5.26
CA TYR A 267 0.33 -8.03 -6.49
C TYR A 267 1.24 -6.81 -6.43
N PHE A 268 1.26 -6.13 -5.29
CA PHE A 268 2.11 -4.96 -5.02
C PHE A 268 2.35 -4.79 -3.52
N VAL A 269 3.27 -3.90 -3.18
CA VAL A 269 3.61 -3.56 -1.78
C VAL A 269 3.31 -2.10 -1.48
N TRP A 270 3.07 -1.80 -0.20
CA TRP A 270 2.69 -0.48 0.31
C TRP A 270 3.13 -0.29 1.75
N ASP A 271 3.35 0.98 2.16
CA ASP A 271 3.46 1.40 3.56
C ASP A 271 4.74 0.93 4.28
N PHE A 272 5.88 1.50 3.85
CA PHE A 272 7.20 1.18 4.40
C PHE A 272 7.78 2.29 5.29
N ASP A 273 6.99 3.26 5.74
CA ASP A 273 7.48 4.37 6.55
C ASP A 273 7.97 3.93 7.93
N LEU A 274 7.49 2.81 8.45
CA LEU A 274 7.95 2.17 9.69
C LEU A 274 8.98 1.04 9.47
N ALA A 275 9.34 0.76 8.22
CA ALA A 275 10.34 -0.25 7.86
C ALA A 275 11.78 0.26 8.04
N PHE A 276 12.77 -0.58 7.69
CA PHE A 276 14.20 -0.23 7.72
C PHE A 276 14.65 0.34 9.08
N GLY A 277 14.21 -0.29 10.17
CA GLY A 277 14.57 0.09 11.53
C GLY A 277 13.89 1.37 12.06
N ASN A 278 12.87 1.90 11.40
CA ASN A 278 12.19 3.14 11.80
C ASN A 278 11.05 2.93 12.83
N CYS A 279 10.78 1.72 13.24
CA CYS A 279 9.74 1.45 14.23
C CYS A 279 10.27 1.62 15.66
N ASN A 280 9.76 2.60 16.39
CA ASN A 280 10.20 2.94 17.74
C ASN A 280 9.49 2.15 18.86
N TYR A 281 8.43 1.39 18.56
CA TYR A 281 7.69 0.60 19.54
C TYR A 281 8.02 -0.90 19.50
N PHE A 282 8.97 -1.31 18.67
CA PHE A 282 9.31 -2.70 18.44
C PHE A 282 9.82 -3.41 19.70
N GLY A 283 10.76 -2.81 20.42
CA GLY A 283 11.31 -3.36 21.64
C GLY A 283 10.27 -3.53 22.75
N LYS A 284 9.27 -2.66 22.80
CA LYS A 284 8.21 -2.70 23.82
C LYS A 284 7.24 -3.88 23.65
N TYR A 285 6.96 -4.28 22.39
CA TYR A 285 5.95 -5.31 22.10
C TYR A 285 6.51 -6.67 21.72
N TYR A 286 7.77 -6.73 21.26
CA TYR A 286 8.36 -7.94 20.70
C TYR A 286 9.64 -8.39 21.41
N ASN A 287 10.01 -7.70 22.50
CA ASN A 287 11.20 -8.02 23.30
C ASN A 287 12.51 -8.10 22.48
N LEU A 288 12.63 -7.22 21.48
CA LEU A 288 13.77 -7.17 20.54
C LEU A 288 14.87 -6.24 21.09
N ASP A 289 15.41 -6.56 22.26
CA ASP A 289 16.51 -5.81 22.86
C ASP A 289 17.82 -5.87 22.04
N ASN A 290 17.86 -6.71 21.00
CA ASN A 290 19.07 -7.04 20.24
C ASN A 290 19.08 -6.53 18.78
N GLY A 291 18.20 -5.60 18.42
CA GLY A 291 18.11 -5.09 17.04
C GLY A 291 17.40 -6.04 16.07
N PRO A 292 17.55 -5.84 14.76
CA PRO A 292 16.82 -6.58 13.72
C PRO A 292 17.41 -7.97 13.49
N THR A 293 17.33 -8.82 14.50
CA THR A 293 17.78 -10.22 14.42
C THR A 293 16.59 -11.17 14.34
N GLY A 294 16.75 -12.26 13.61
CA GLY A 294 15.71 -13.26 13.39
C GLY A 294 14.90 -13.00 12.13
N PHE A 295 13.83 -13.76 11.96
CA PHE A 295 12.97 -13.73 10.78
C PHE A 295 11.56 -13.28 11.16
N HIS A 296 11.24 -12.06 10.80
CA HIS A 296 10.03 -11.39 11.25
C HIS A 296 8.77 -11.85 10.50
N THR A 297 8.86 -11.90 9.17
CA THR A 297 7.74 -12.32 8.31
C THR A 297 7.58 -13.84 8.34
N ARG A 298 8.69 -14.57 8.31
CA ARG A 298 8.70 -16.04 8.38
C ARG A 298 8.03 -16.56 9.66
N ASP A 299 8.40 -16.00 10.79
CA ASP A 299 8.00 -16.53 12.10
C ASP A 299 6.69 -15.92 12.61
N TYR A 300 6.06 -15.03 11.81
CA TYR A 300 4.78 -14.46 12.18
C TYR A 300 3.68 -15.53 12.21
N LEU A 301 3.07 -15.63 13.37
CA LEU A 301 1.86 -16.43 13.60
C LEU A 301 0.69 -15.46 13.78
N SER A 302 -0.42 -15.74 13.11
CA SER A 302 -1.59 -14.87 13.20
C SER A 302 -2.08 -14.73 14.65
N ASP A 303 -2.27 -13.51 15.09
CA ASP A 303 -2.94 -13.20 16.34
C ASP A 303 -4.40 -12.84 16.06
N TYR A 304 -5.28 -13.26 16.95
CA TYR A 304 -6.71 -12.99 16.82
C TYR A 304 -7.18 -12.09 17.96
N THR A 305 -7.68 -10.93 17.57
CA THR A 305 -8.33 -9.99 18.50
C THR A 305 -9.76 -9.75 18.01
N SER A 306 -10.74 -9.94 18.87
CA SER A 306 -12.16 -9.64 18.60
C SER A 306 -12.78 -8.95 19.80
N GLY A 307 -13.53 -7.86 19.56
CA GLY A 307 -14.17 -7.09 20.63
C GLY A 307 -13.21 -6.50 21.66
N GLY A 308 -11.97 -6.19 21.25
CA GLY A 308 -10.91 -5.70 22.16
C GLY A 308 -10.26 -6.77 23.02
N VAL A 309 -10.67 -8.02 22.88
CA VAL A 309 -10.07 -9.17 23.58
C VAL A 309 -9.10 -9.86 22.63
N ASN A 310 -7.85 -10.00 23.08
CA ASN A 310 -6.84 -10.78 22.37
C ASN A 310 -7.02 -12.27 22.73
N TYR A 311 -7.44 -13.07 21.74
CA TYR A 311 -7.60 -14.53 21.88
C TYR A 311 -6.28 -15.29 21.73
N GLY A 312 -5.17 -14.54 21.58
CA GLY A 312 -3.83 -15.11 21.50
C GLY A 312 -3.41 -15.50 20.08
N ASN A 313 -2.22 -16.09 20.03
CA ASN A 313 -1.62 -16.57 18.81
C ASN A 313 -2.26 -17.91 18.40
N TYR A 314 -2.81 -17.98 17.18
CA TYR A 314 -3.39 -19.21 16.63
C TYR A 314 -2.35 -20.28 16.30
N GLY A 315 -1.06 -19.94 16.35
CA GLY A 315 0.02 -20.87 16.01
C GLY A 315 0.07 -21.22 14.52
N LYS A 316 -0.63 -20.46 13.67
CA LYS A 316 -0.72 -20.70 12.23
C LYS A 316 -0.43 -19.42 11.46
N GLY A 317 0.60 -19.45 10.62
CA GLY A 317 0.95 -18.37 9.72
C GLY A 317 1.28 -18.94 8.33
N TRP A 318 1.04 -18.17 7.26
CA TRP A 318 1.29 -18.67 5.91
C TRP A 318 2.79 -18.92 5.71
N TYR A 319 3.64 -17.94 5.96
CA TYR A 319 5.10 -18.10 5.77
C TYR A 319 5.71 -19.09 6.75
N PHE A 320 5.24 -19.16 7.99
CA PHE A 320 5.67 -20.15 8.95
C PHE A 320 5.50 -21.60 8.40
N ARG A 321 4.41 -21.86 7.71
CA ARG A 321 4.18 -23.20 7.12
C ARG A 321 4.90 -23.36 5.78
N LEU A 322 4.92 -22.34 4.90
CA LEU A 322 5.63 -22.38 3.62
C LEU A 322 7.12 -22.70 3.79
N PHE A 323 7.76 -22.16 4.83
CA PHE A 323 9.18 -22.43 5.12
C PHE A 323 9.46 -23.85 5.64
N GLN A 324 8.46 -24.66 5.88
CA GLN A 324 8.61 -26.08 6.16
C GLN A 324 8.72 -26.92 4.87
N ASP A 325 8.47 -26.33 3.71
CA ASP A 325 8.71 -26.97 2.41
C ASP A 325 10.13 -26.69 1.93
N PRO A 326 11.01 -27.71 1.79
CA PRO A 326 12.36 -27.55 1.26
C PRO A 326 12.40 -26.93 -0.15
N ALA A 327 11.40 -27.20 -0.98
CA ALA A 327 11.33 -26.63 -2.34
C ALA A 327 11.05 -25.12 -2.29
N PHE A 328 10.16 -24.66 -1.41
CA PHE A 328 9.95 -23.23 -1.18
C PHE A 328 11.22 -22.55 -0.68
N VAL A 329 11.89 -23.15 0.32
CA VAL A 329 13.15 -22.63 0.87
C VAL A 329 14.25 -22.56 -0.19
N ALA A 330 14.35 -23.56 -1.06
CA ALA A 330 15.32 -23.56 -2.17
C ALA A 330 15.08 -22.40 -3.15
N LYS A 331 13.82 -22.14 -3.50
CA LYS A 331 13.45 -21.00 -4.36
C LYS A 331 13.74 -19.63 -3.71
N VAL A 332 13.52 -19.49 -2.41
CA VAL A 332 13.85 -18.24 -1.68
C VAL A 332 15.36 -17.96 -1.69
N LYS A 333 16.19 -19.01 -1.71
CA LYS A 333 17.66 -18.89 -1.71
C LYS A 333 18.25 -18.64 -3.09
N ALA A 334 17.54 -18.99 -4.15
CA ALA A 334 17.97 -18.81 -5.55
C ALA A 334 17.83 -17.35 -6.00
#